data_5d1055a3cbbd5e3d7fb3926990b80244
#
_entry.id   5d1055a3cbbd5e3d7fb3926990b80244
#
_cell.length_a   1.000
_cell.length_b   1.000
_cell.length_c   1.000
_cell.angle_alpha   90.00
_cell.angle_beta   90.00
_cell.angle_gamma   90.00
#
_symmetry.space_group_name_H-M   'P 1'
#
loop_
_entity.id
_entity.type
_entity.pdbx_description
1 polymer ?
#
loop_
_entity_poly.entity_id
_entity_poly.type
_entity_poly.pdbx_seq_one_letter_code
_entity_poly.pdbx_strand_id
1 'polypeptide(L)'
;DEELVSAQITSVFLGYYFKWDARSQVGRMESYGFSVKKDGPVEGTYTNYENLDDALVSIHDYLKFVKFGFGRATDHACLDIRNGRMTREEAIATVQQYDGKFPKKGAKEFLEFFEMGEEEFHRVIDSFTNKAIFLTDEAGNLVRDPEGNLIKRYQDYGKGIVAETPKRESLFLQ
;
A
#
# COMPACT_ATOMS: atom_id res chain seq x y z
N ASP A 1 28.45 7.54 9.76
CA ASP A 1 27.94 8.93 9.84
C ASP A 1 29.06 9.97 10.03
N GLU A 2 30.15 9.66 10.77
CA GLU A 2 31.24 10.62 11.00
C GLU A 2 31.98 10.99 9.70
N GLU A 3 32.14 10.03 8.78
CA GLU A 3 32.75 10.28 7.47
C GLU A 3 31.93 11.25 6.62
N LEU A 4 30.60 11.14 6.64
CA LEU A 4 29.70 12.08 5.94
C LEU A 4 29.77 13.48 6.50
N VAL A 5 29.82 13.59 7.82
CA VAL A 5 29.99 14.88 8.51
C VAL A 5 31.33 15.52 8.19
N SER A 6 32.43 14.76 8.24
CA SER A 6 33.77 15.24 7.92
C SER A 6 33.94 15.66 6.46
N ALA A 7 33.22 14.97 5.55
CA ALA A 7 33.18 15.29 4.11
C ALA A 7 32.20 16.42 3.79
N GLN A 8 31.51 17.01 4.77
CA GLN A 8 30.49 18.05 4.61
C GLN A 8 29.36 17.68 3.63
N ILE A 9 29.00 16.37 3.56
CA ILE A 9 27.94 15.89 2.70
C ILE A 9 26.59 16.15 3.38
N THR A 10 25.69 16.86 2.69
CA THR A 10 24.33 17.10 3.15
C THR A 10 23.35 16.25 2.35
N SER A 11 22.58 15.42 3.03
CA SER A 11 21.50 14.65 2.43
C SER A 11 20.21 15.48 2.42
N VAL A 12 19.54 15.55 1.26
CA VAL A 12 18.30 16.31 1.10
C VAL A 12 17.23 15.45 0.42
N PHE A 13 15.97 15.69 0.80
CA PHE A 13 14.83 15.11 0.10
C PHE A 13 14.45 16.01 -1.08
N LEU A 14 14.60 15.51 -2.31
CA LEU A 14 14.31 16.27 -3.52
C LEU A 14 12.85 16.76 -3.57
N GLY A 15 11.92 15.96 -3.06
CA GLY A 15 10.51 16.30 -2.97
C GLY A 15 10.17 17.49 -2.06
N TYR A 16 11.12 17.96 -1.23
CA TYR A 16 10.98 19.20 -0.48
C TYR A 16 11.08 20.45 -1.39
N TYR A 17 11.94 20.37 -2.41
CA TYR A 17 12.21 21.47 -3.32
C TYR A 17 11.33 21.44 -4.58
N PHE A 18 10.97 20.23 -5.03
CA PHE A 18 10.22 20.01 -6.26
C PHE A 18 8.99 19.16 -5.98
N LYS A 19 7.85 19.53 -6.56
CA LYS A 19 6.64 18.73 -6.47
C LYS A 19 6.89 17.34 -7.06
N TRP A 20 6.83 16.32 -6.22
CA TRP A 20 6.93 14.93 -6.63
C TRP A 20 5.56 14.41 -7.07
N ASP A 21 5.46 13.93 -8.29
CA ASP A 21 4.27 13.28 -8.83
C ASP A 21 4.68 12.18 -9.81
N ALA A 22 4.63 10.93 -9.35
CA ALA A 22 5.04 9.77 -10.13
C ALA A 22 4.32 9.67 -11.47
N ARG A 23 3.02 9.96 -11.51
CA ARG A 23 2.21 9.87 -12.73
C ARG A 23 2.68 10.87 -13.80
N SER A 24 3.01 12.09 -13.41
CA SER A 24 3.56 13.08 -14.34
C SER A 24 4.97 12.72 -14.80
N GLN A 25 5.74 12.07 -13.95
CA GLN A 25 7.10 11.62 -14.28
C GLN A 25 7.09 10.45 -15.26
N VAL A 26 6.18 9.50 -15.12
CA VAL A 26 6.03 8.37 -16.05
C VAL A 26 5.91 8.86 -17.48
N GLY A 27 4.97 9.76 -17.78
CA GLY A 27 4.80 10.30 -19.12
C GLY A 27 6.05 11.01 -19.69
N ARG A 28 6.86 11.62 -18.81
CA ARG A 28 8.15 12.20 -19.23
C ARG A 28 9.21 11.14 -19.46
N MET A 29 9.29 10.14 -18.59
CA MET A 29 10.34 9.12 -18.63
C MET A 29 10.14 8.10 -19.76
N GLU A 30 8.93 7.95 -20.29
CA GLU A 30 8.68 7.14 -21.47
C GLU A 30 9.51 7.60 -22.68
N SER A 31 9.73 8.90 -22.84
CA SER A 31 10.60 9.45 -23.88
C SER A 31 12.09 9.11 -23.68
N TYR A 32 12.48 8.67 -22.50
CA TYR A 32 13.83 8.21 -22.16
C TYR A 32 13.96 6.70 -22.07
N GLY A 33 12.93 5.96 -22.53
CA GLY A 33 12.96 4.50 -22.61
C GLY A 33 12.33 3.78 -21.43
N PHE A 34 11.71 4.49 -20.48
CA PHE A 34 10.88 3.85 -19.44
C PHE A 34 9.65 3.22 -20.10
N SER A 35 9.29 2.02 -19.69
CA SER A 35 8.07 1.36 -20.15
C SER A 35 7.22 0.89 -18.98
N VAL A 36 5.93 1.14 -19.09
CA VAL A 36 4.93 0.68 -18.14
C VAL A 36 4.50 -0.76 -18.44
N LYS A 37 3.92 -1.42 -17.45
CA LYS A 37 3.29 -2.74 -17.62
C LYS A 37 2.10 -2.61 -18.58
N LYS A 38 2.07 -3.44 -19.66
CA LYS A 38 1.09 -3.33 -20.75
C LYS A 38 -0.16 -4.19 -20.56
N ASP A 39 -0.08 -5.21 -19.72
CA ASP A 39 -1.11 -6.21 -19.48
C ASP A 39 -1.98 -5.89 -18.25
N GLY A 40 -2.10 -4.62 -17.91
CA GLY A 40 -2.95 -4.13 -16.82
C GLY A 40 -2.17 -3.61 -15.61
N PRO A 41 -2.86 -3.35 -14.49
CA PRO A 41 -2.23 -2.80 -13.29
C PRO A 41 -1.29 -3.79 -12.62
N VAL A 42 -0.44 -3.27 -11.75
CA VAL A 42 0.34 -4.09 -10.81
C VAL A 42 -0.61 -4.70 -9.79
N GLU A 43 -0.35 -5.92 -9.37
CA GLU A 43 -1.15 -6.63 -8.37
C GLU A 43 -1.21 -5.83 -7.05
N GLY A 44 -2.42 -5.63 -6.50
CA GLY A 44 -2.64 -4.83 -5.29
C GLY A 44 -2.82 -3.32 -5.50
N THR A 45 -2.78 -2.84 -6.75
CA THR A 45 -3.05 -1.42 -7.08
C THR A 45 -3.72 -1.27 -8.45
N TYR A 46 -4.15 -0.04 -8.77
CA TYR A 46 -4.74 0.30 -10.07
C TYR A 46 -3.74 0.98 -11.03
N THR A 47 -2.48 1.16 -10.60
CA THR A 47 -1.41 1.72 -11.43
C THR A 47 -0.59 0.62 -12.09
N ASN A 48 0.11 0.96 -13.18
CA ASN A 48 0.87 0.00 -13.99
C ASN A 48 2.35 0.38 -14.18
N TYR A 49 2.87 1.25 -13.32
CA TYR A 49 4.19 1.87 -13.53
C TYR A 49 5.11 1.84 -12.31
N GLU A 50 4.67 1.34 -11.16
CA GLU A 50 5.51 1.31 -9.96
C GLU A 50 6.03 -0.08 -9.65
N ASN A 51 7.28 -0.15 -9.16
CA ASN A 51 7.94 -1.38 -8.70
C ASN A 51 7.89 -2.52 -9.73
N LEU A 52 8.16 -2.22 -11.00
CA LEU A 52 8.10 -3.20 -12.09
C LEU A 52 9.30 -4.15 -12.11
N ASP A 53 10.33 -3.83 -11.37
CA ASP A 53 11.60 -4.54 -11.23
C ASP A 53 11.64 -5.51 -10.03
N ASP A 54 10.59 -5.52 -9.20
CA ASP A 54 10.51 -6.35 -8.01
C ASP A 54 9.28 -7.29 -8.07
N ALA A 55 9.54 -8.59 -8.20
CA ALA A 55 8.52 -9.62 -8.26
C ALA A 55 7.77 -9.83 -6.92
N LEU A 56 8.41 -9.47 -5.79
CA LEU A 56 7.88 -9.71 -4.45
C LEU A 56 7.11 -8.51 -3.87
N VAL A 57 7.08 -7.38 -4.57
CA VAL A 57 6.43 -6.15 -4.06
C VAL A 57 4.95 -6.34 -3.71
N SER A 58 4.23 -7.15 -4.46
CA SER A 58 2.81 -7.41 -4.19
C SER A 58 2.59 -8.15 -2.87
N ILE A 59 3.51 -9.03 -2.48
CA ILE A 59 3.52 -9.68 -1.16
C ILE A 59 3.84 -8.65 -0.07
N HIS A 60 4.86 -7.82 -0.26
CA HIS A 60 5.19 -6.75 0.68
C HIS A 60 3.97 -5.84 0.93
N ASP A 61 3.27 -5.43 -0.11
CA ASP A 61 2.08 -4.58 0.00
C ASP A 61 0.90 -5.30 0.68
N TYR A 62 0.74 -6.61 0.44
CA TYR A 62 -0.24 -7.43 1.14
C TYR A 62 0.10 -7.58 2.63
N LEU A 63 1.38 -7.78 2.98
CA LEU A 63 1.84 -7.81 4.38
C LEU A 63 1.61 -6.47 5.08
N LYS A 64 1.78 -5.35 4.38
CA LYS A 64 1.40 -4.02 4.87
C LYS A 64 -0.11 -3.95 5.15
N PHE A 65 -0.93 -4.43 4.23
CA PHE A 65 -2.39 -4.43 4.38
C PHE A 65 -2.84 -5.23 5.60
N VAL A 66 -2.32 -6.43 5.83
CA VAL A 66 -2.74 -7.27 6.97
C VAL A 66 -2.31 -6.69 8.31
N LYS A 67 -1.25 -5.90 8.35
CA LYS A 67 -0.76 -5.20 9.55
C LYS A 67 -1.54 -3.91 9.84
N PHE A 68 -1.76 -3.09 8.82
CA PHE A 68 -2.20 -1.70 8.97
C PHE A 68 -3.61 -1.44 8.42
N GLY A 69 -4.21 -2.38 7.69
CA GLY A 69 -5.55 -2.28 7.15
C GLY A 69 -5.65 -1.44 5.86
N PHE A 70 -4.55 -1.04 5.25
CA PHE A 70 -4.52 -0.34 3.97
C PHE A 70 -3.34 -0.80 3.11
N GLY A 71 -3.54 -0.85 1.82
CA GLY A 71 -2.56 -1.31 0.84
C GLY A 71 -2.07 -0.20 -0.09
N ARG A 72 -1.44 -0.60 -1.19
CA ARG A 72 -0.86 0.29 -2.19
C ARG A 72 -1.91 1.14 -2.90
N ALA A 73 -3.08 0.58 -3.20
CA ALA A 73 -4.15 1.34 -3.86
C ALA A 73 -4.63 2.52 -3.01
N THR A 74 -4.67 2.39 -1.68
CA THR A 74 -4.96 3.52 -0.78
C THR A 74 -3.90 4.61 -0.89
N ASP A 75 -2.60 4.27 -0.94
CA ASP A 75 -1.53 5.28 -1.09
C ASP A 75 -1.68 6.05 -2.39
N HIS A 76 -1.90 5.35 -3.51
CA HIS A 76 -2.09 5.98 -4.82
C HIS A 76 -3.34 6.84 -4.89
N ALA A 77 -4.46 6.36 -4.34
CA ALA A 77 -5.71 7.13 -4.27
C ALA A 77 -5.54 8.42 -3.46
N CYS A 78 -4.82 8.37 -2.34
CA CYS A 78 -4.49 9.57 -1.55
C CYS A 78 -3.63 10.56 -2.35
N LEU A 79 -2.70 10.08 -3.18
CA LEU A 79 -1.91 10.92 -4.07
C LEU A 79 -2.79 11.55 -5.15
N ASP A 80 -3.70 10.78 -5.76
CA ASP A 80 -4.59 11.25 -6.81
C ASP A 80 -5.60 12.29 -6.29
N ILE A 81 -6.14 12.11 -5.07
CA ILE A 81 -6.98 13.11 -4.41
C ILE A 81 -6.19 14.41 -4.19
N ARG A 82 -4.99 14.33 -3.62
CA ARG A 82 -4.13 15.52 -3.37
C ARG A 82 -3.73 16.26 -4.64
N ASN A 83 -3.65 15.56 -5.76
CA ASN A 83 -3.37 16.15 -7.07
C ASN A 83 -4.64 16.53 -7.86
N GLY A 84 -5.83 16.43 -7.27
CA GLY A 84 -7.10 16.80 -7.88
C GLY A 84 -7.54 15.91 -9.05
N ARG A 85 -7.03 14.68 -9.12
CA ARG A 85 -7.35 13.72 -10.18
C ARG A 85 -8.50 12.77 -9.83
N MET A 86 -8.88 12.72 -8.58
CA MET A 86 -9.87 11.79 -8.05
C MET A 86 -10.61 12.43 -6.87
N THR A 87 -11.91 12.27 -6.79
CA THR A 87 -12.69 12.61 -5.60
C THR A 87 -12.49 11.55 -4.52
N ARG A 88 -12.90 11.86 -3.29
CA ARG A 88 -12.84 10.88 -2.20
C ARG A 88 -13.75 9.67 -2.45
N GLU A 89 -14.92 9.89 -3.03
CA GLU A 89 -15.90 8.86 -3.36
C GLU A 89 -15.37 7.91 -4.43
N GLU A 90 -14.78 8.43 -5.49
CA GLU A 90 -14.10 7.65 -6.53
C GLU A 90 -12.93 6.85 -5.95
N ALA A 91 -12.16 7.47 -5.06
CA ALA A 91 -11.04 6.81 -4.40
C ALA A 91 -11.49 5.62 -3.54
N ILE A 92 -12.58 5.78 -2.76
CA ILE A 92 -13.15 4.70 -1.95
C ILE A 92 -13.56 3.52 -2.87
N ALA A 93 -14.30 3.79 -3.94
CA ALA A 93 -14.74 2.76 -4.89
C ALA A 93 -13.54 2.05 -5.55
N THR A 94 -12.48 2.79 -5.88
CA THR A 94 -11.26 2.22 -6.46
C THR A 94 -10.52 1.35 -5.45
N VAL A 95 -10.28 1.86 -4.25
CA VAL A 95 -9.54 1.14 -3.20
C VAL A 95 -10.23 -0.19 -2.85
N GLN A 96 -11.56 -0.23 -2.79
CA GLN A 96 -12.33 -1.45 -2.53
C GLN A 96 -12.09 -2.57 -3.55
N GLN A 97 -11.68 -2.22 -4.77
CA GLN A 97 -11.42 -3.21 -5.83
C GLN A 97 -10.03 -3.85 -5.71
N TYR A 98 -9.07 -3.14 -5.12
CA TYR A 98 -7.66 -3.53 -5.15
C TYR A 98 -7.07 -3.86 -3.78
N ASP A 99 -7.35 -3.05 -2.74
CA ASP A 99 -6.78 -3.28 -1.41
C ASP A 99 -7.29 -4.56 -0.78
N GLY A 100 -6.36 -5.34 -0.21
CA GLY A 100 -6.67 -6.56 0.51
C GLY A 100 -6.94 -7.78 -0.37
N LYS A 101 -6.85 -7.65 -1.68
CA LYS A 101 -6.89 -8.81 -2.56
C LYS A 101 -5.60 -9.61 -2.42
N PHE A 102 -5.75 -10.93 -2.26
CA PHE A 102 -4.59 -11.80 -2.14
C PHE A 102 -3.80 -11.82 -3.45
N PRO A 103 -2.48 -11.53 -3.42
CA PRO A 103 -1.66 -11.39 -4.62
C PRO A 103 -1.22 -12.78 -5.13
N LYS A 104 -2.05 -13.41 -5.96
CA LYS A 104 -1.86 -14.80 -6.38
C LYS A 104 -0.56 -15.02 -7.16
N LYS A 105 -0.19 -14.08 -8.03
CA LYS A 105 1.04 -14.19 -8.80
C LYS A 105 2.27 -14.01 -7.91
N GLY A 106 2.30 -12.92 -7.13
CA GLY A 106 3.42 -12.67 -6.21
C GLY A 106 3.55 -13.73 -5.13
N ALA A 107 2.42 -14.28 -4.63
CA ALA A 107 2.46 -15.37 -3.67
C ALA A 107 3.12 -16.63 -4.25
N LYS A 108 2.79 -16.99 -5.49
CA LYS A 108 3.42 -18.12 -6.16
C LYS A 108 4.94 -17.94 -6.26
N GLU A 109 5.39 -16.79 -6.77
CA GLU A 109 6.82 -16.48 -6.92
C GLU A 109 7.54 -16.45 -5.55
N PHE A 110 6.88 -15.89 -4.52
CA PHE A 110 7.39 -15.86 -3.16
C PHE A 110 7.56 -17.27 -2.56
N LEU A 111 6.54 -18.12 -2.67
CA LEU A 111 6.56 -19.47 -2.12
C LEU A 111 7.61 -20.34 -2.80
N GLU A 112 7.77 -20.21 -4.13
CA GLU A 112 8.81 -20.90 -4.89
C GLU A 112 10.20 -20.42 -4.45
N PHE A 113 10.42 -19.13 -4.27
CA PHE A 113 11.71 -18.57 -3.88
C PHE A 113 12.15 -18.98 -2.48
N PHE A 114 11.22 -19.02 -1.51
CA PHE A 114 11.50 -19.37 -0.12
C PHE A 114 11.29 -20.88 0.18
N GLU A 115 10.95 -21.69 -0.81
CA GLU A 115 10.64 -23.12 -0.64
C GLU A 115 9.59 -23.37 0.48
N MET A 116 8.62 -22.46 0.58
CA MET A 116 7.61 -22.43 1.64
C MET A 116 6.28 -23.00 1.14
N GLY A 117 5.62 -23.82 1.96
CA GLY A 117 4.26 -24.30 1.68
C GLY A 117 3.20 -23.23 1.89
N GLU A 118 2.11 -23.29 1.12
CA GLU A 118 1.00 -22.33 1.20
C GLU A 118 0.35 -22.31 2.60
N GLU A 119 0.15 -23.44 3.22
CA GLU A 119 -0.39 -23.54 4.58
C GLU A 119 0.51 -22.88 5.62
N GLU A 120 1.81 -23.04 5.49
CA GLU A 120 2.79 -22.41 6.36
C GLU A 120 2.77 -20.88 6.18
N PHE A 121 2.73 -20.41 4.94
CA PHE A 121 2.63 -19.00 4.61
C PHE A 121 1.39 -18.36 5.25
N HIS A 122 0.22 -18.96 5.08
CA HIS A 122 -1.01 -18.45 5.69
C HIS A 122 -0.95 -18.46 7.21
N ARG A 123 -0.43 -19.52 7.83
CA ARG A 123 -0.26 -19.60 9.29
C ARG A 123 0.66 -18.48 9.81
N VAL A 124 1.76 -18.20 9.11
CA VAL A 124 2.69 -17.11 9.47
C VAL A 124 2.00 -15.76 9.35
N ILE A 125 1.33 -15.47 8.23
CA ILE A 125 0.60 -14.20 8.02
C ILE A 125 -0.47 -14.02 9.10
N ASP A 126 -1.27 -15.04 9.37
CA ASP A 126 -2.36 -14.97 10.35
C ASP A 126 -1.84 -14.67 11.76
N SER A 127 -0.62 -15.12 12.07
CA SER A 127 0.00 -14.89 13.38
C SER A 127 0.26 -13.41 13.69
N PHE A 128 0.51 -12.59 12.69
CA PHE A 128 0.77 -11.16 12.85
C PHE A 128 -0.29 -10.25 12.23
N THR A 129 -1.36 -10.83 11.67
CA THR A 129 -2.50 -10.04 11.17
C THR A 129 -3.18 -9.29 12.31
N ASN A 130 -3.43 -8.00 12.10
CA ASN A 130 -3.97 -7.12 13.14
C ASN A 130 -5.44 -7.41 13.43
N LYS A 131 -5.70 -8.23 14.46
CA LYS A 131 -7.05 -8.61 14.89
C LYS A 131 -7.90 -7.46 15.44
N ALA A 132 -7.33 -6.28 15.70
CA ALA A 132 -8.12 -5.09 16.00
C ALA A 132 -8.77 -4.48 14.75
N ILE A 133 -8.18 -4.71 13.57
CA ILE A 133 -8.66 -4.22 12.28
C ILE A 133 -9.54 -5.26 11.58
N PHE A 134 -9.14 -6.53 11.62
CA PHE A 134 -9.80 -7.61 10.90
C PHE A 134 -10.75 -8.41 11.80
N LEU A 135 -11.82 -8.92 11.19
CA LEU A 135 -12.86 -9.67 11.88
C LEU A 135 -12.33 -11.04 12.32
N THR A 136 -12.71 -11.44 13.54
CA THR A 136 -12.44 -12.77 14.06
C THR A 136 -13.74 -13.46 14.46
N ASP A 137 -13.77 -14.79 14.36
CA ASP A 137 -14.83 -15.63 14.91
C ASP A 137 -14.73 -15.74 16.45
N GLU A 138 -15.65 -16.48 17.06
CA GLU A 138 -15.68 -16.72 18.53
C GLU A 138 -14.44 -17.47 19.05
N ALA A 139 -13.79 -18.25 18.19
CA ALA A 139 -12.55 -18.96 18.52
C ALA A 139 -11.29 -18.10 18.32
N GLY A 140 -11.44 -16.87 17.80
CA GLY A 140 -10.34 -15.95 17.54
C GLY A 140 -9.62 -16.18 16.20
N ASN A 141 -10.18 -16.99 15.30
CA ASN A 141 -9.67 -17.16 13.95
C ASN A 141 -10.11 -16.00 13.05
N LEU A 142 -9.27 -15.65 12.07
CA LEU A 142 -9.58 -14.60 11.11
C LEU A 142 -10.70 -15.03 10.16
N VAL A 143 -11.67 -14.15 9.96
CA VAL A 143 -12.78 -14.38 9.02
C VAL A 143 -12.40 -13.88 7.62
N ARG A 144 -12.71 -14.71 6.62
CA ARG A 144 -12.41 -14.44 5.21
C ARG A 144 -13.70 -14.50 4.38
N ASP A 145 -13.72 -13.77 3.26
CA ASP A 145 -14.78 -13.87 2.26
C ASP A 145 -14.64 -15.17 1.43
N PRO A 146 -15.61 -15.48 0.55
CA PRO A 146 -15.52 -16.68 -0.30
C PRO A 146 -14.30 -16.71 -1.24
N GLU A 147 -13.71 -15.56 -1.54
CA GLU A 147 -12.49 -15.41 -2.34
C GLU A 147 -11.21 -15.56 -1.50
N GLY A 148 -11.33 -15.72 -0.17
CA GLY A 148 -10.21 -15.88 0.76
C GLY A 148 -9.62 -14.57 1.30
N ASN A 149 -10.22 -13.41 1.00
CA ASN A 149 -9.72 -12.12 1.48
C ASN A 149 -10.18 -11.85 2.92
N LEU A 150 -9.35 -11.16 3.70
CA LEU A 150 -9.66 -10.77 5.07
C LEU A 150 -10.80 -9.74 5.13
N ILE A 151 -11.75 -9.93 6.04
CA ILE A 151 -12.86 -9.01 6.27
C ILE A 151 -12.50 -8.03 7.37
N LYS A 152 -12.61 -6.72 7.10
CA LYS A 152 -12.41 -5.68 8.11
C LYS A 152 -13.58 -5.60 9.08
N ARG A 153 -13.31 -5.31 10.36
CA ARG A 153 -14.34 -5.07 11.39
C ARG A 153 -15.24 -3.88 11.06
N TYR A 154 -14.68 -2.86 10.41
CA TYR A 154 -15.36 -1.63 10.03
C TYR A 154 -15.35 -1.51 8.52
N GLN A 155 -16.49 -1.77 7.89
CA GLN A 155 -16.64 -1.65 6.42
C GLN A 155 -17.23 -0.29 6.00
N ASP A 156 -17.49 0.60 6.96
CA ASP A 156 -18.11 1.92 6.69
C ASP A 156 -17.05 2.89 6.13
N TYR A 157 -16.64 2.68 4.90
CA TYR A 157 -15.74 3.58 4.17
C TYR A 157 -16.31 4.99 3.94
N GLY A 158 -17.57 5.25 4.23
CA GLY A 158 -18.24 6.53 4.00
C GLY A 158 -18.63 7.29 5.25
N LYS A 159 -18.83 6.60 6.37
CA LYS A 159 -19.13 7.22 7.64
C LYS A 159 -17.85 7.26 8.47
N GLY A 160 -17.02 8.26 8.19
CA GLY A 160 -15.81 8.43 8.94
C GLY A 160 -16.09 8.36 10.44
N ILE A 161 -15.34 7.52 11.16
CA ILE A 161 -15.05 7.85 12.54
C ILE A 161 -14.37 9.20 12.44
N VAL A 162 -15.13 10.26 12.70
CA VAL A 162 -14.55 11.55 13.07
C VAL A 162 -13.98 11.29 14.46
N ALA A 163 -12.81 10.64 14.49
CA ALA A 163 -11.96 10.78 15.64
C ALA A 163 -11.84 12.30 15.81
N GLU A 164 -12.33 12.83 16.92
CA GLU A 164 -12.06 14.22 17.27
C GLU A 164 -10.55 14.38 17.12
N THR A 165 -10.16 15.05 16.06
CA THR A 165 -8.76 15.35 15.82
C THR A 165 -8.35 16.16 17.04
N PRO A 166 -7.42 15.69 17.89
CA PRO A 166 -6.95 16.50 18.98
C PRO A 166 -6.55 17.83 18.34
N LYS A 167 -7.14 18.94 18.82
CA LYS A 167 -6.75 20.27 18.37
C LYS A 167 -5.24 20.30 18.44
N ARG A 168 -4.55 20.27 17.34
CA ARG A 168 -3.13 20.56 17.28
C ARG A 168 -3.00 21.98 17.78
N GLU A 169 -2.68 22.12 19.06
CA GLU A 169 -2.06 23.35 19.52
C GLU A 169 -0.86 23.57 18.61
N SER A 170 -0.83 24.70 17.98
CA SER A 170 0.16 25.08 16.99
C SER A 170 1.57 24.98 17.60
N LEU A 171 2.23 23.87 17.34
CA LEU A 171 3.69 23.74 17.49
C LEU A 171 4.37 24.38 16.28
N PHE A 172 4.03 25.62 15.98
CA PHE A 172 4.89 26.47 15.19
C PHE A 172 5.72 27.27 16.15
N LEU A 173 6.96 26.86 16.25
CA LEU A 173 8.07 27.52 16.89
C LEU A 173 8.08 29.01 16.53
N GLN A 174 8.21 29.80 17.56
CA GLN A 174 8.74 31.16 17.48
C GLN A 174 10.18 31.14 16.97
#